data_a5fcc1c8ac59aa3671c34c37fe726a63
#
_entry.id   a5fcc1c8ac59aa3671c34c37fe726a63
#
_cell.length_a   1.000
_cell.length_b   1.000
_cell.length_c   1.000
_cell.angle_alpha   90.00
_cell.angle_beta   90.00
_cell.angle_gamma   90.00
#
_symmetry.space_group_name_H-M   'P 1'
#
loop_
_entity.id
_entity.type
_entity.pdbx_description
1 polymer ?
#
loop_
_entity_poly.entity_id
_entity_poly.type
_entity_poly.pdbx_seq_one_letter_code
_entity_poly.pdbx_strand_id
1 'polypeptide(L)'
;MIYIVPTKRGMGVELWGDYEDLKNFYEVIGKFWNDENKLNFKGFENRDKLISGFSYEVRKAYEGSRLKRKCSHFSFEEVEYFGAQISWVHFLFSLTALKFNMRYSETTKYDISMFLQIEFWLEKAMNSYDEIGTKKLLGFIEDGLYGANEYIYHYMRSINLDYFLLGGGKRAFRKLPELLKKGIFYTEEYNNYKTFLENDAKRLECDINDMEINDDDVNYDEIKW
;
A
#
# COMPACT_ATOMS: atom_id res chain seq x y z
N MET A 1 17.52 9.22 -5.76
CA MET A 1 17.32 7.81 -5.27
C MET A 1 16.08 7.76 -4.38
N ILE A 2 15.14 6.84 -4.66
CA ILE A 2 13.97 6.60 -3.79
C ILE A 2 14.41 6.06 -2.44
N TYR A 3 13.78 6.53 -1.37
CA TYR A 3 13.93 5.99 -0.03
C TYR A 3 12.61 6.17 0.76
N ILE A 4 12.45 5.37 1.81
CA ILE A 4 11.24 5.33 2.63
C ILE A 4 11.62 5.52 4.09
N VAL A 5 10.88 6.36 4.80
CA VAL A 5 11.02 6.56 6.24
C VAL A 5 9.66 6.39 6.92
N PRO A 6 9.62 5.96 8.19
CA PRO A 6 8.35 5.85 8.91
C PRO A 6 7.80 7.25 9.20
N THR A 7 6.47 7.38 9.18
CA THR A 7 5.82 8.59 9.69
C THR A 7 6.03 8.72 11.20
N LYS A 8 6.01 9.95 11.70
CA LYS A 8 6.33 10.24 13.10
C LYS A 8 5.50 9.44 14.12
N ARG A 9 4.22 9.20 13.81
CA ARG A 9 3.34 8.42 14.66
C ARG A 9 3.18 6.96 14.23
N GLY A 10 3.87 6.54 13.18
CA GLY A 10 3.81 5.17 12.68
C GLY A 10 2.45 4.79 12.09
N MET A 11 1.74 5.74 11.52
CA MET A 11 0.52 5.45 10.74
C MET A 11 0.87 4.84 9.38
N GLY A 12 2.06 5.09 8.89
CA GLY A 12 2.56 4.60 7.61
C GLY A 12 3.98 5.05 7.37
N VAL A 13 4.27 5.30 6.10
CA VAL A 13 5.57 5.75 5.60
C VAL A 13 5.46 7.07 4.87
N GLU A 14 6.59 7.74 4.77
CA GLU A 14 6.86 8.79 3.78
C GLU A 14 7.77 8.20 2.70
N LEU A 15 7.25 8.10 1.49
CA LEU A 15 8.00 7.74 0.29
C LEU A 15 8.62 9.02 -0.27
N TRP A 16 9.94 9.05 -0.43
CA TRP A 16 10.69 10.19 -0.91
C TRP A 16 11.54 9.88 -2.12
N GLY A 17 11.65 10.81 -3.05
CA GLY A 17 12.56 10.79 -4.20
C GLY A 17 12.70 12.19 -4.81
N ASP A 18 13.66 12.38 -5.70
CA ASP A 18 13.62 13.52 -6.59
C ASP A 18 12.55 13.33 -7.68
N TYR A 19 12.38 14.33 -8.54
CA TYR A 19 11.37 14.29 -9.59
C TYR A 19 11.53 13.06 -10.52
N GLU A 20 12.74 12.79 -10.97
CA GLU A 20 13.02 11.69 -11.91
C GLU A 20 12.85 10.32 -11.24
N ASP A 21 13.27 10.17 -10.00
CA ASP A 21 13.10 8.94 -9.24
C ASP A 21 11.63 8.55 -9.11
N LEU A 22 10.80 9.48 -8.66
CA LEU A 22 9.37 9.23 -8.44
C LEU A 22 8.61 9.06 -9.76
N LYS A 23 8.98 9.82 -10.79
CA LYS A 23 8.40 9.69 -12.13
C LYS A 23 8.73 8.32 -12.73
N ASN A 24 9.99 7.88 -12.66
CA ASN A 24 10.39 6.55 -13.11
C ASN A 24 9.64 5.44 -12.34
N PHE A 25 9.45 5.60 -11.03
CA PHE A 25 8.68 4.64 -10.26
C PHE A 25 7.20 4.64 -10.67
N TYR A 26 6.60 5.80 -10.91
CA TYR A 26 5.24 5.91 -11.43
C TYR A 26 5.09 5.21 -12.79
N GLU A 27 6.07 5.35 -13.70
CA GLU A 27 6.07 4.68 -15.00
C GLU A 27 6.19 3.16 -14.87
N VAL A 28 7.01 2.67 -13.92
CA VAL A 28 7.11 1.24 -13.62
C VAL A 28 5.77 0.71 -13.08
N ILE A 29 5.15 1.40 -12.12
CA ILE A 29 3.81 1.04 -11.62
C ILE A 29 2.82 0.97 -12.78
N GLY A 30 2.86 1.96 -13.70
CA GLY A 30 1.96 2.08 -14.84
C GLY A 30 1.90 0.87 -15.78
N LYS A 31 2.95 0.02 -15.78
CA LYS A 31 2.98 -1.22 -16.58
C LYS A 31 2.09 -2.33 -16.04
N PHE A 32 1.70 -2.25 -14.77
CA PHE A 32 1.08 -3.36 -14.04
C PHE A 32 -0.37 -3.12 -13.65
N TRP A 33 -0.98 -2.04 -14.15
CA TRP A 33 -2.39 -1.74 -13.93
C TRP A 33 -3.00 -1.06 -15.16
N ASN A 34 -4.34 -0.86 -15.18
CA ASN A 34 -5.10 -0.21 -16.25
C ASN A 34 -4.92 -0.89 -17.63
N ASP A 35 -4.92 -2.23 -17.64
CA ASP A 35 -4.83 -3.02 -18.87
C ASP A 35 -6.21 -3.65 -19.15
N GLU A 36 -6.94 -3.09 -20.12
CA GLU A 36 -8.29 -3.54 -20.49
C GLU A 36 -8.33 -5.01 -20.93
N ASN A 37 -7.22 -5.55 -21.48
CA ASN A 37 -7.13 -6.95 -21.87
C ASN A 37 -7.12 -7.90 -20.67
N LYS A 38 -6.88 -7.40 -19.47
CA LYS A 38 -6.78 -8.18 -18.24
C LYS A 38 -8.02 -8.08 -17.35
N LEU A 39 -9.02 -7.28 -17.71
CA LEU A 39 -10.27 -7.13 -16.94
C LEU A 39 -10.99 -8.45 -16.70
N ASN A 40 -10.84 -9.44 -17.61
CA ASN A 40 -11.40 -10.77 -17.46
C ASN A 40 -10.66 -11.65 -16.44
N PHE A 41 -9.48 -11.25 -15.95
CA PHE A 41 -8.79 -12.01 -14.91
C PHE A 41 -9.40 -11.71 -13.55
N LYS A 42 -9.79 -12.77 -12.86
CA LYS A 42 -10.44 -12.71 -11.56
C LYS A 42 -9.65 -11.83 -10.57
N GLY A 43 -10.32 -10.84 -10.00
CA GLY A 43 -9.75 -9.89 -9.05
C GLY A 43 -8.82 -8.83 -9.66
N PHE A 44 -8.67 -8.77 -10.98
CA PHE A 44 -7.83 -7.75 -11.61
C PHE A 44 -8.37 -6.34 -11.33
N GLU A 45 -9.68 -6.13 -11.47
CA GLU A 45 -10.33 -4.85 -11.20
C GLU A 45 -10.06 -4.32 -9.79
N ASN A 46 -10.15 -5.20 -8.77
CA ASN A 46 -9.86 -4.82 -7.39
C ASN A 46 -8.38 -4.49 -7.15
N ARG A 47 -7.46 -5.24 -7.78
CA ARG A 47 -6.04 -4.89 -7.75
C ARG A 47 -5.78 -3.58 -8.46
N ASP A 48 -6.48 -3.34 -9.56
CA ASP A 48 -6.40 -2.09 -10.34
C ASP A 48 -6.83 -0.88 -9.51
N LYS A 49 -7.98 -0.95 -8.82
CA LYS A 49 -8.44 0.09 -7.89
C LYS A 49 -7.38 0.38 -6.82
N LEU A 50 -6.78 -0.66 -6.26
CA LEU A 50 -5.75 -0.55 -5.22
C LEU A 50 -4.47 0.10 -5.75
N ILE A 51 -3.96 -0.38 -6.89
CA ILE A 51 -2.74 0.15 -7.52
C ILE A 51 -2.97 1.59 -8.01
N SER A 52 -4.14 1.88 -8.56
CA SER A 52 -4.52 3.24 -9.00
C SER A 52 -4.39 4.25 -7.85
N GLY A 53 -4.92 3.94 -6.67
CA GLY A 53 -4.80 4.80 -5.49
C GLY A 53 -3.34 5.04 -5.08
N PHE A 54 -2.53 3.98 -5.08
CA PHE A 54 -1.09 4.07 -4.79
C PHE A 54 -0.34 4.90 -5.85
N SER A 55 -0.60 4.62 -7.13
CA SER A 55 -0.04 5.34 -8.27
C SER A 55 -0.39 6.83 -8.22
N TYR A 56 -1.65 7.16 -7.84
CA TYR A 56 -2.09 8.54 -7.66
C TYR A 56 -1.25 9.29 -6.62
N GLU A 57 -0.95 8.68 -5.47
CA GLU A 57 -0.11 9.31 -4.44
C GLU A 57 1.33 9.53 -4.93
N VAL A 58 1.92 8.57 -5.65
CA VAL A 58 3.26 8.72 -6.26
C VAL A 58 3.26 9.86 -7.29
N ARG A 59 2.22 9.94 -8.14
CA ARG A 59 2.06 11.04 -9.10
C ARG A 59 1.97 12.39 -8.40
N LYS A 60 1.11 12.49 -7.39
CA LYS A 60 0.93 13.73 -6.63
C LYS A 60 2.20 14.14 -5.87
N ALA A 61 3.04 13.17 -5.49
CA ALA A 61 4.36 13.47 -4.92
C ALA A 61 5.25 14.20 -5.95
N TYR A 62 5.55 13.59 -7.11
CA TYR A 62 6.45 14.23 -8.06
C TYR A 62 5.88 15.51 -8.70
N GLU A 63 4.55 15.66 -8.79
CA GLU A 63 3.91 16.93 -9.14
C GLU A 63 4.10 18.02 -8.06
N GLY A 64 4.67 17.67 -6.90
CA GLY A 64 4.90 18.58 -5.80
C GLY A 64 3.64 18.99 -5.03
N SER A 65 2.57 18.21 -5.15
CA SER A 65 1.28 18.46 -4.48
C SER A 65 1.16 17.81 -3.09
N ARG A 66 2.22 17.15 -2.61
CA ARG A 66 2.31 16.47 -1.32
C ARG A 66 3.47 17.06 -0.52
N LEU A 67 4.32 16.23 0.03
CA LEU A 67 5.47 16.64 0.85
C LEU A 67 6.61 17.16 -0.04
N LYS A 68 7.33 18.17 0.46
CA LYS A 68 8.53 18.71 -0.17
C LYS A 68 9.61 18.94 0.87
N ARG A 69 10.86 18.71 0.51
CA ARG A 69 12.03 19.12 1.29
C ARG A 69 13.23 19.37 0.41
N LYS A 70 14.09 20.24 0.87
CA LYS A 70 15.40 20.47 0.24
C LYS A 70 16.45 19.67 0.97
N CYS A 71 17.31 18.99 0.24
CA CYS A 71 18.44 18.24 0.77
C CYS A 71 19.71 18.63 0.02
N SER A 72 20.80 18.86 0.76
CA SER A 72 22.14 18.98 0.18
C SER A 72 22.84 17.63 0.33
N HIS A 73 23.08 16.93 -0.78
CA HIS A 73 23.92 15.74 -0.80
C HIS A 73 25.26 16.13 -1.40
N PHE A 74 26.32 16.22 -0.62
CA PHE A 74 27.71 16.40 -1.07
C PHE A 74 27.98 17.41 -2.21
N SER A 75 26.96 18.09 -2.72
CA SER A 75 27.03 19.15 -3.71
C SER A 75 26.66 20.49 -3.10
N PHE A 76 27.21 21.58 -3.64
CA PHE A 76 26.83 22.94 -3.24
C PHE A 76 25.40 23.33 -3.69
N GLU A 77 24.75 22.48 -4.47
CA GLU A 77 23.39 22.69 -4.96
C GLU A 77 22.40 21.90 -4.09
N GLU A 78 21.35 22.59 -3.65
CA GLU A 78 20.20 21.95 -2.98
C GLU A 78 19.35 21.23 -4.01
N VAL A 79 19.12 19.94 -3.79
CA VAL A 79 18.17 19.13 -4.58
C VAL A 79 16.83 19.13 -3.87
N GLU A 80 15.76 19.41 -4.60
CA GLU A 80 14.40 19.31 -4.09
C GLU A 80 13.93 17.85 -4.14
N TYR A 81 13.49 17.34 -2.98
CA TYR A 81 12.87 16.04 -2.84
C TYR A 81 11.36 16.20 -2.63
N PHE A 82 10.63 15.32 -3.27
CA PHE A 82 9.18 15.21 -3.16
C PHE A 82 8.81 13.94 -2.44
N GLY A 83 7.67 13.91 -1.77
CA GLY A 83 7.24 12.72 -1.06
C GLY A 83 5.74 12.63 -0.88
N ALA A 84 5.26 11.45 -0.53
CA ALA A 84 3.87 11.18 -0.14
C ALA A 84 3.81 10.35 1.13
N GLN A 85 2.77 10.59 1.94
CA GLN A 85 2.44 9.75 3.09
C GLN A 85 1.48 8.64 2.66
N ILE A 86 1.82 7.39 2.98
CA ILE A 86 1.05 6.21 2.61
C ILE A 86 0.98 5.31 3.84
N SER A 87 -0.23 4.83 4.19
CA SER A 87 -0.36 3.93 5.35
C SER A 87 0.40 2.62 5.14
N TRP A 88 0.83 1.98 6.23
CA TRP A 88 1.48 0.66 6.16
C TRP A 88 0.60 -0.36 5.44
N VAL A 89 -0.69 -0.35 5.73
CA VAL A 89 -1.64 -1.30 5.14
C VAL A 89 -1.75 -1.08 3.63
N HIS A 90 -2.03 0.16 3.20
CA HIS A 90 -2.15 0.49 1.78
C HIS A 90 -0.87 0.14 1.03
N PHE A 91 0.30 0.46 1.60
CA PHE A 91 1.60 0.16 0.97
C PHE A 91 1.81 -1.34 0.78
N LEU A 92 1.62 -2.15 1.83
CA LEU A 92 1.80 -3.61 1.78
C LEU A 92 0.86 -4.26 0.76
N PHE A 93 -0.42 -3.87 0.77
CA PHE A 93 -1.40 -4.40 -0.18
C PHE A 93 -1.11 -3.98 -1.62
N SER A 94 -0.69 -2.73 -1.85
CA SER A 94 -0.31 -2.25 -3.19
C SER A 94 0.91 -2.97 -3.72
N LEU A 95 1.92 -3.20 -2.89
CA LEU A 95 3.09 -3.98 -3.26
C LEU A 95 2.72 -5.42 -3.63
N THR A 96 1.85 -6.05 -2.83
CA THR A 96 1.31 -7.40 -3.12
C THR A 96 0.56 -7.44 -4.45
N ALA A 97 -0.30 -6.46 -4.71
CA ALA A 97 -1.08 -6.38 -5.94
C ALA A 97 -0.19 -6.16 -7.17
N LEU A 98 0.82 -5.28 -7.06
CA LEU A 98 1.81 -5.04 -8.11
C LEU A 98 2.62 -6.30 -8.42
N LYS A 99 3.19 -6.97 -7.42
CA LYS A 99 3.93 -8.23 -7.57
C LYS A 99 3.05 -9.32 -8.19
N PHE A 100 1.78 -9.38 -7.82
CA PHE A 100 0.85 -10.33 -8.41
C PHE A 100 0.58 -10.03 -9.89
N ASN A 101 0.34 -8.76 -10.24
CA ASN A 101 0.07 -8.35 -11.62
C ASN A 101 1.30 -8.48 -12.54
N MET A 102 2.53 -8.36 -12.00
CA MET A 102 3.77 -8.63 -12.75
C MET A 102 3.78 -10.02 -13.40
N ARG A 103 3.07 -11.00 -12.85
CA ARG A 103 2.97 -12.37 -13.41
C ARG A 103 2.27 -12.43 -14.77
N TYR A 104 1.50 -11.40 -15.10
CA TYR A 104 0.68 -11.28 -16.31
C TYR A 104 1.18 -10.20 -17.28
N SER A 105 2.33 -9.59 -17.00
CA SER A 105 2.88 -8.49 -17.78
C SER A 105 4.34 -8.74 -18.13
N GLU A 106 4.78 -8.18 -19.25
CA GLU A 106 6.22 -8.18 -19.55
C GLU A 106 6.97 -7.39 -18.48
N THR A 107 7.87 -8.08 -17.81
CA THR A 107 8.64 -7.55 -16.70
C THR A 107 10.12 -7.54 -17.03
N THR A 108 10.75 -6.39 -16.93
CA THR A 108 12.18 -6.21 -17.15
C THR A 108 12.99 -6.36 -15.86
N LYS A 109 14.32 -6.54 -15.98
CA LYS A 109 15.22 -6.51 -14.83
C LYS A 109 15.17 -5.18 -14.08
N TYR A 110 14.90 -4.08 -14.78
CA TYR A 110 14.75 -2.75 -14.18
C TYR A 110 13.52 -2.70 -13.28
N ASP A 111 12.39 -3.21 -13.75
CA ASP A 111 11.15 -3.26 -12.97
C ASP A 111 11.35 -4.08 -11.67
N ILE A 112 11.97 -5.27 -11.81
CA ILE A 112 12.30 -6.10 -10.64
C ILE A 112 13.22 -5.37 -9.66
N SER A 113 14.26 -4.70 -10.17
CA SER A 113 15.20 -3.97 -9.31
C SER A 113 14.53 -2.83 -8.55
N MET A 114 13.57 -2.14 -9.18
CA MET A 114 12.80 -1.09 -8.54
C MET A 114 11.96 -1.64 -7.37
N PHE A 115 11.26 -2.76 -7.57
CA PHE A 115 10.49 -3.38 -6.50
C PHE A 115 11.37 -3.89 -5.35
N LEU A 116 12.51 -4.51 -5.65
CA LEU A 116 13.47 -4.91 -4.62
C LEU A 116 14.02 -3.71 -3.82
N GLN A 117 14.25 -2.57 -4.48
CA GLN A 117 14.65 -1.34 -3.82
C GLN A 117 13.54 -0.82 -2.88
N ILE A 118 12.29 -0.86 -3.32
CA ILE A 118 11.13 -0.46 -2.52
C ILE A 118 10.96 -1.38 -1.31
N GLU A 119 11.05 -2.70 -1.49
CA GLU A 119 10.98 -3.68 -0.39
C GLU A 119 12.08 -3.43 0.64
N PHE A 120 13.33 -3.25 0.18
CA PHE A 120 14.47 -2.95 1.05
C PHE A 120 14.23 -1.69 1.91
N TRP A 121 13.74 -0.61 1.30
CA TRP A 121 13.51 0.63 2.03
C TRP A 121 12.29 0.54 2.94
N LEU A 122 11.26 -0.22 2.56
CA LEU A 122 10.09 -0.48 3.40
C LEU A 122 10.49 -1.25 4.66
N GLU A 123 11.26 -2.34 4.50
CA GLU A 123 11.82 -3.11 5.61
C GLU A 123 12.68 -2.22 6.53
N LYS A 124 13.56 -1.42 5.95
CA LYS A 124 14.42 -0.50 6.70
C LYS A 124 13.58 0.55 7.46
N ALA A 125 12.52 1.07 6.87
CA ALA A 125 11.60 2.00 7.53
C ALA A 125 10.89 1.33 8.71
N MET A 126 10.37 0.11 8.54
CA MET A 126 9.75 -0.66 9.62
C MET A 126 10.73 -0.92 10.76
N ASN A 127 11.96 -1.39 10.45
CA ASN A 127 13.00 -1.66 11.43
C ASN A 127 13.41 -0.39 12.21
N SER A 128 13.51 0.73 11.54
CA SER A 128 13.85 2.02 12.18
C SER A 128 12.74 2.50 13.12
N TYR A 129 11.50 2.15 12.83
CA TYR A 129 10.35 2.51 13.66
C TYR A 129 10.23 1.63 14.90
N ASP A 130 10.19 0.30 14.72
CA ASP A 130 10.08 -0.66 15.82
C ASP A 130 10.55 -2.06 15.40
N GLU A 131 11.77 -2.42 15.75
CA GLU A 131 12.38 -3.72 15.41
C GLU A 131 11.54 -4.93 15.87
N ILE A 132 10.89 -4.83 17.04
CA ILE A 132 10.09 -5.94 17.59
C ILE A 132 8.84 -6.18 16.73
N GLY A 133 8.16 -5.13 16.33
CA GLY A 133 6.99 -5.21 15.45
C GLY A 133 7.36 -5.72 14.06
N THR A 134 8.49 -5.24 13.53
CA THR A 134 8.97 -5.57 12.18
C THR A 134 9.21 -7.06 12.00
N LYS A 135 9.79 -7.76 12.97
CA LYS A 135 10.05 -9.21 12.87
C LYS A 135 8.79 -10.03 12.54
N LYS A 136 7.62 -9.54 12.90
CA LYS A 136 6.32 -10.18 12.59
C LYS A 136 5.73 -9.71 11.26
N LEU A 137 6.27 -8.63 10.68
CA LEU A 137 5.77 -8.02 9.45
C LEU A 137 6.56 -8.41 8.20
N LEU A 138 7.78 -8.91 8.33
CA LEU A 138 8.65 -9.23 7.18
C LEU A 138 7.97 -10.15 6.18
N GLY A 139 7.29 -11.20 6.63
CA GLY A 139 6.57 -12.11 5.74
C GLY A 139 5.49 -11.44 4.88
N PHE A 140 4.95 -10.31 5.32
CA PHE A 140 3.95 -9.55 4.55
C PHE A 140 4.56 -8.68 3.45
N ILE A 141 5.85 -8.35 3.54
CA ILE A 141 6.57 -7.68 2.45
C ILE A 141 6.85 -8.66 1.32
N GLU A 142 7.15 -9.92 1.65
CA GLU A 142 7.44 -10.97 0.67
C GLU A 142 6.18 -11.42 -0.06
N ASP A 143 5.42 -12.37 0.48
CA ASP A 143 4.22 -12.94 -0.15
C ASP A 143 3.12 -13.30 0.89
N GLY A 144 3.15 -12.70 2.07
CA GLY A 144 2.24 -13.04 3.18
C GLY A 144 0.78 -12.64 2.97
N LEU A 145 0.49 -11.74 2.05
CA LEU A 145 -0.87 -11.36 1.71
C LEU A 145 -1.36 -12.08 0.45
N TYR A 146 -2.66 -12.35 0.39
CA TYR A 146 -3.25 -13.09 -0.74
C TYR A 146 -3.54 -12.17 -1.93
N GLY A 147 -2.56 -12.05 -2.85
CA GLY A 147 -2.67 -11.20 -4.05
C GLY A 147 -3.73 -11.65 -5.07
N ALA A 148 -4.14 -12.94 -5.06
CA ALA A 148 -5.21 -13.45 -5.92
C ALA A 148 -6.63 -13.18 -5.39
N ASN A 149 -6.76 -12.51 -4.23
CA ASN A 149 -8.06 -12.18 -3.66
C ASN A 149 -8.85 -11.27 -4.61
N GLU A 150 -10.03 -11.72 -5.03
CA GLU A 150 -10.92 -10.97 -5.93
C GLU A 150 -11.47 -9.68 -5.30
N TYR A 151 -11.48 -9.59 -3.97
CA TYR A 151 -11.95 -8.44 -3.20
C TYR A 151 -10.81 -7.75 -2.42
N ILE A 152 -9.57 -7.86 -2.89
CA ILE A 152 -8.38 -7.36 -2.20
C ILE A 152 -8.48 -5.88 -1.79
N TYR A 153 -9.16 -5.06 -2.59
CA TYR A 153 -9.40 -3.65 -2.31
C TYR A 153 -10.25 -3.44 -1.05
N HIS A 154 -11.34 -4.21 -0.89
CA HIS A 154 -12.19 -4.16 0.29
C HIS A 154 -11.46 -4.63 1.55
N TYR A 155 -10.65 -5.69 1.43
CA TYR A 155 -9.82 -6.18 2.54
C TYR A 155 -8.82 -5.12 2.98
N MET A 156 -8.12 -4.49 2.03
CA MET A 156 -7.20 -3.41 2.34
C MET A 156 -7.91 -2.25 3.06
N ARG A 157 -9.04 -1.79 2.52
CA ARG A 157 -9.79 -0.66 3.12
C ARG A 157 -10.24 -0.98 4.55
N SER A 158 -10.82 -2.16 4.77
CA SER A 158 -11.25 -2.60 6.11
C SER A 158 -10.09 -2.65 7.11
N ILE A 159 -8.96 -3.26 6.73
CA ILE A 159 -7.78 -3.36 7.60
C ILE A 159 -7.17 -1.97 7.84
N ASN A 160 -7.16 -1.12 6.82
CA ASN A 160 -6.63 0.24 6.93
C ASN A 160 -7.46 1.09 7.92
N LEU A 161 -8.79 0.96 7.85
CA LEU A 161 -9.71 1.60 8.79
C LEU A 161 -9.45 1.13 10.23
N ASP A 162 -9.40 -0.22 10.43
CA ASP A 162 -9.10 -0.81 11.73
C ASP A 162 -7.76 -0.29 12.29
N TYR A 163 -6.76 -0.12 11.42
CA TYR A 163 -5.45 0.40 11.84
C TYR A 163 -5.49 1.89 12.21
N PHE A 164 -6.21 2.71 11.44
CA PHE A 164 -6.36 4.14 11.74
C PHE A 164 -7.08 4.36 13.08
N LEU A 165 -8.09 3.54 13.39
CA LEU A 165 -8.80 3.58 14.67
C LEU A 165 -7.90 3.25 15.88
N LEU A 166 -6.77 2.54 15.68
CA LEU A 166 -5.78 2.34 16.74
C LEU A 166 -4.97 3.62 17.08
N GLY A 167 -5.00 4.65 16.23
CA GLY A 167 -4.40 5.96 16.49
C GLY A 167 -2.87 6.02 16.40
N GLY A 168 -2.21 5.01 15.83
CA GLY A 168 -0.76 4.96 15.63
C GLY A 168 0.06 4.62 16.89
N GLY A 169 1.37 4.86 16.81
CA GLY A 169 2.32 4.52 17.86
C GLY A 169 2.83 3.07 17.77
N LYS A 170 3.94 2.77 18.45
CA LYS A 170 4.58 1.44 18.44
C LYS A 170 3.63 0.33 18.89
N ARG A 171 2.68 0.62 19.79
CA ARG A 171 1.69 -0.36 20.24
C ARG A 171 0.72 -0.75 19.13
N ALA A 172 0.25 0.23 18.35
CA ALA A 172 -0.61 -0.02 17.17
C ALA A 172 0.19 -0.78 16.10
N PHE A 173 1.43 -0.35 15.81
CA PHE A 173 2.30 -1.01 14.84
C PHE A 173 2.54 -2.50 15.18
N ARG A 174 2.74 -2.84 16.46
CA ARG A 174 2.90 -4.23 16.91
C ARG A 174 1.61 -5.07 16.81
N LYS A 175 0.44 -4.43 16.68
CA LYS A 175 -0.85 -5.08 16.44
C LYS A 175 -1.15 -5.28 14.95
N LEU A 176 -0.45 -4.57 14.06
CA LEU A 176 -0.67 -4.64 12.62
C LEU A 176 -0.63 -6.07 12.06
N PRO A 177 0.30 -6.98 12.46
CA PRO A 177 0.29 -8.37 12.00
C PRO A 177 -1.02 -9.12 12.29
N GLU A 178 -1.68 -8.83 13.41
CA GLU A 178 -2.97 -9.46 13.76
C GLU A 178 -4.09 -8.96 12.84
N LEU A 179 -4.11 -7.66 12.52
CA LEU A 179 -5.06 -7.09 11.57
C LEU A 179 -4.85 -7.66 10.15
N LEU A 180 -3.58 -7.82 9.75
CA LEU A 180 -3.22 -8.35 8.44
C LEU A 180 -3.61 -9.82 8.23
N LYS A 181 -3.92 -10.59 9.28
CA LYS A 181 -4.46 -11.96 9.15
C LYS A 181 -5.72 -11.99 8.28
N LYS A 182 -6.53 -10.95 8.34
CA LYS A 182 -7.69 -10.79 7.44
C LYS A 182 -7.29 -10.82 5.95
N GLY A 183 -6.07 -10.45 5.59
CA GLY A 183 -5.52 -10.50 4.22
C GLY A 183 -4.84 -11.82 3.83
N ILE A 184 -4.75 -12.79 4.74
CA ILE A 184 -4.11 -14.10 4.51
C ILE A 184 -5.18 -15.13 4.14
N PHE A 185 -4.99 -15.81 3.01
CA PHE A 185 -5.92 -16.83 2.53
C PHE A 185 -6.12 -17.96 3.56
N TYR A 186 -7.37 -18.42 3.72
CA TYR A 186 -7.81 -19.47 4.64
C TYR A 186 -7.69 -19.20 6.14
N THR A 187 -7.29 -18.01 6.58
CA THR A 187 -7.43 -17.67 8.01
C THR A 187 -8.90 -17.53 8.40
N GLU A 188 -9.20 -17.66 9.68
CA GLU A 188 -10.55 -17.46 10.20
C GLU A 188 -11.01 -16.01 9.91
N GLU A 189 -10.13 -15.04 10.14
CA GLU A 189 -10.37 -13.62 9.89
C GLU A 189 -10.68 -13.32 8.41
N TYR A 190 -9.96 -13.98 7.49
CA TYR A 190 -10.23 -13.89 6.06
C TYR A 190 -11.63 -14.42 5.72
N ASN A 191 -11.97 -15.63 6.18
CA ASN A 191 -13.24 -16.27 5.86
C ASN A 191 -14.42 -15.53 6.49
N ASN A 192 -14.29 -15.04 7.72
CA ASN A 192 -15.31 -14.26 8.40
C ASN A 192 -15.60 -12.96 7.65
N TYR A 193 -14.56 -12.25 7.20
CA TYR A 193 -14.74 -11.01 6.44
C TYR A 193 -15.35 -11.29 5.05
N LYS A 194 -14.94 -12.38 4.39
CA LYS A 194 -15.57 -12.79 3.12
C LYS A 194 -17.07 -13.03 3.29
N THR A 195 -17.44 -13.80 4.31
CA THR A 195 -18.86 -14.08 4.62
C THR A 195 -19.62 -12.79 4.95
N PHE A 196 -19.00 -11.86 5.65
CA PHE A 196 -19.58 -10.53 5.92
C PHE A 196 -19.88 -9.79 4.60
N LEU A 197 -18.89 -9.68 3.69
CA LEU A 197 -19.07 -9.01 2.39
C LEU A 197 -20.21 -9.66 1.57
N GLU A 198 -20.23 -11.01 1.50
CA GLU A 198 -21.26 -11.75 0.75
C GLU A 198 -22.68 -11.54 1.33
N ASN A 199 -22.80 -11.49 2.65
CA ASN A 199 -24.08 -11.25 3.31
C ASN A 199 -24.54 -9.80 3.15
N ASP A 200 -23.63 -8.84 3.25
CA ASP A 200 -23.94 -7.42 3.12
C ASP A 200 -24.34 -7.09 1.67
N ALA A 201 -23.63 -7.63 0.67
CA ALA A 201 -23.99 -7.47 -0.73
C ALA A 201 -25.40 -8.00 -1.03
N LYS A 202 -25.74 -9.18 -0.47
CA LYS A 202 -27.10 -9.73 -0.58
C LYS A 202 -28.15 -8.85 0.09
N ARG A 203 -27.83 -8.31 1.27
CA ARG A 203 -28.74 -7.40 2.02
C ARG A 203 -29.00 -6.09 1.27
N LEU A 204 -27.96 -5.58 0.60
CA LEU A 204 -28.00 -4.31 -0.15
C LEU A 204 -28.44 -4.51 -1.61
N GLU A 205 -28.64 -5.76 -2.05
CA GLU A 205 -29.01 -6.12 -3.44
C GLU A 205 -28.03 -5.55 -4.48
N CYS A 206 -26.71 -5.54 -4.18
CA CYS A 206 -25.66 -5.03 -5.06
C CYS A 206 -24.50 -6.04 -5.22
N ASP A 207 -23.60 -5.77 -6.18
CA ASP A 207 -22.33 -6.51 -6.27
C ASP A 207 -21.39 -6.07 -5.14
N ILE A 208 -20.52 -6.99 -4.69
CA ILE A 208 -19.51 -6.67 -3.64
C ILE A 208 -18.60 -5.53 -4.10
N ASN A 209 -18.30 -5.44 -5.39
CA ASN A 209 -17.45 -4.39 -5.94
C ASN A 209 -18.08 -2.99 -5.90
N ASP A 210 -19.41 -2.93 -5.79
CA ASP A 210 -20.17 -1.67 -5.70
C ASP A 210 -20.41 -1.24 -4.24
N MET A 211 -20.00 -2.06 -3.26
CA MET A 211 -20.17 -1.74 -1.86
C MET A 211 -19.18 -0.65 -1.43
N GLU A 212 -19.70 0.32 -0.69
CA GLU A 212 -18.89 1.29 0.03
C GLU A 212 -18.64 0.81 1.47
N ILE A 213 -17.43 1.00 1.96
CA ILE A 213 -17.12 0.76 3.37
C ILE A 213 -17.57 2.00 4.15
N ASN A 214 -18.35 1.78 5.20
CA ASN A 214 -18.66 2.84 6.14
C ASN A 214 -17.38 3.19 6.93
N ASP A 215 -16.86 4.39 6.70
CA ASP A 215 -15.67 4.95 7.35
C ASP A 215 -15.96 6.30 8.06
N ASP A 216 -17.23 6.55 8.38
CA ASP A 216 -17.69 7.77 9.03
C ASP A 216 -16.98 8.03 10.38
N ASP A 217 -16.46 6.99 11.02
CA ASP A 217 -15.72 7.06 12.28
C ASP A 217 -14.28 7.58 12.12
N VAL A 218 -13.77 7.73 10.88
CA VAL A 218 -12.42 8.21 10.62
C VAL A 218 -12.44 9.52 9.85
N ASN A 219 -11.98 10.58 10.53
CA ASN A 219 -11.69 11.84 9.85
C ASN A 219 -10.26 11.77 9.26
N TYR A 220 -10.17 11.53 7.96
CA TYR A 220 -8.90 11.38 7.25
C TYR A 220 -8.03 12.64 7.29
N ASP A 221 -8.64 13.83 7.36
CA ASP A 221 -7.93 15.11 7.44
C ASP A 221 -7.28 15.33 8.81
N GLU A 222 -7.74 14.64 9.83
CA GLU A 222 -7.21 14.71 11.19
C GLU A 222 -6.18 13.62 11.51
N ILE A 223 -5.89 12.72 10.57
CA ILE A 223 -4.89 11.69 10.78
C ILE A 223 -3.52 12.33 11.03
N LYS A 224 -3.00 12.10 12.22
CA LYS A 224 -1.64 12.53 12.60
C LYS A 224 -0.65 11.46 12.20
N TRP A 225 0.03 11.73 11.13
CA TRP A 225 1.07 10.85 10.56
C TRP A 225 2.34 10.71 11.40
#